data_8943f61c52cbb0bf72989ce94ea41191
#
_entry.id   8943f61c52cbb0bf72989ce94ea41191
#
_cell.length_a   1.000
_cell.length_b   1.000
_cell.length_c   1.000
_cell.angle_alpha   90.00
_cell.angle_beta   90.00
_cell.angle_gamma   90.00
#
_symmetry.space_group_name_H-M   'P 1'
#
loop_
_entity.id
_entity.type
_entity.pdbx_description
1 polymer ?
#
loop_
_entity_poly.entity_id
_entity_poly.type
_entity_poly.pdbx_seq_one_letter_code
_entity_poly.pdbx_strand_id
1 'polypeptide(L)'
;PLLIPKSFLSREAEHVEGFAKECAVVTHYRLKAKEDKSGVEVDPAAKLDEELIIRPTSETIIWNTYKNWIHSWRDLPLMCNQWCNVMRWEMRTRPFLRTSEFLWQEGHTAHATKEEAEAEAQKMLHVYADFAEQYMAVPVVRGVKSETERFAGALDTYTIEAMMQDGKALQS
;
A
#
# COMPACT_ATOMS: atom_id res chain seq x y z
N PRO A 1 10.66 1.68 -4.85
CA PRO A 1 11.23 0.35 -5.12
C PRO A 1 10.29 -0.78 -4.68
N LEU A 2 10.41 -1.94 -5.35
CA LEU A 2 9.62 -3.12 -5.02
C LEU A 2 10.10 -3.76 -3.71
N LEU A 3 11.39 -3.81 -3.51
CA LEU A 3 12.04 -4.39 -2.34
C LEU A 3 12.38 -3.32 -1.33
N ILE A 4 11.97 -3.54 -0.09
CA ILE A 4 12.16 -2.62 1.04
C ILE A 4 13.01 -3.32 2.10
N PRO A 5 14.07 -2.69 2.63
CA PRO A 5 14.77 -3.21 3.80
C PRO A 5 13.81 -3.38 4.98
N LYS A 6 13.91 -4.50 5.69
CA LYS A 6 13.06 -4.79 6.86
C LYS A 6 13.13 -3.69 7.93
N SER A 7 14.29 -3.05 8.08
CA SER A 7 14.50 -1.94 9.01
C SER A 7 13.61 -0.72 8.72
N PHE A 8 13.18 -0.52 7.47
CA PHE A 8 12.24 0.55 7.12
C PHE A 8 10.86 0.33 7.74
N LEU A 9 10.35 -0.90 7.68
CA LEU A 9 9.05 -1.25 8.27
C LEU A 9 9.13 -1.31 9.80
N SER A 10 10.26 -1.71 10.36
CA SER A 10 10.45 -1.81 11.82
C SER A 10 10.37 -0.46 12.55
N ARG A 11 10.58 0.65 11.84
CA ARG A 11 10.45 2.00 12.39
C ARG A 11 9.00 2.44 12.57
N GLU A 12 8.08 1.75 11.95
CA GLU A 12 6.65 2.03 11.97
C GLU A 12 5.86 0.82 12.48
N ALA A 13 6.31 0.23 13.58
CA ALA A 13 5.74 -1.01 14.13
C ALA A 13 4.22 -0.93 14.37
N GLU A 14 3.69 0.25 14.71
CA GLU A 14 2.26 0.48 14.86
C GLU A 14 1.49 0.40 13.54
N HIS A 15 2.09 0.87 12.44
CA HIS A 15 1.54 0.69 11.09
C HIS A 15 1.61 -0.77 10.62
N VAL A 16 2.67 -1.48 11.02
CA VAL A 16 2.90 -2.88 10.68
C VAL A 16 1.85 -3.80 11.31
N GLU A 17 1.33 -3.48 12.49
CA GLU A 17 0.31 -4.32 13.14
C GLU A 17 -1.00 -4.42 12.34
N GLY A 18 -1.33 -3.41 11.55
CA GLY A 18 -2.52 -3.40 10.71
C GLY A 18 -2.36 -4.05 9.32
N PHE A 19 -1.17 -3.98 8.70
CA PHE A 19 -1.01 -4.27 7.26
C PHE A 19 0.11 -5.24 6.89
N ALA A 20 1.12 -5.42 7.73
CA ALA A 20 2.37 -6.04 7.31
C ALA A 20 2.70 -7.36 8.00
N LYS A 21 1.77 -7.94 8.76
CA LYS A 21 1.99 -9.28 9.36
C LYS A 21 2.12 -10.36 8.28
N GLU A 22 1.46 -10.17 7.15
CA GLU A 22 1.38 -11.14 6.06
C GLU A 22 2.03 -10.55 4.80
N CYS A 23 3.36 -10.54 4.77
CA CYS A 23 4.16 -10.06 3.64
C CYS A 23 5.10 -11.15 3.11
N ALA A 24 5.59 -10.97 1.89
CA ALA A 24 6.62 -11.82 1.33
C ALA A 24 8.00 -11.28 1.72
N VAL A 25 8.80 -12.15 2.33
CA VAL A 25 10.14 -11.82 2.83
C VAL A 25 11.19 -12.49 1.93
N VAL A 26 12.12 -11.70 1.39
CA VAL A 26 13.24 -12.18 0.59
C VAL A 26 14.45 -12.32 1.51
N THR A 27 14.90 -13.54 1.67
CA THR A 27 15.98 -13.91 2.60
C THR A 27 17.31 -14.23 1.92
N HIS A 28 17.27 -14.59 0.62
CA HIS A 28 18.43 -15.02 -0.16
C HIS A 28 18.38 -14.41 -1.57
N TYR A 29 19.54 -14.27 -2.20
CA TYR A 29 19.65 -13.66 -3.53
C TYR A 29 20.09 -14.66 -4.62
N ARG A 30 20.27 -15.96 -4.29
CA ARG A 30 20.73 -16.95 -5.26
C ARG A 30 20.11 -18.31 -5.03
N LEU A 31 19.89 -19.01 -6.13
CA LEU A 31 19.55 -20.44 -6.18
C LEU A 31 20.78 -21.24 -6.63
N LYS A 32 20.88 -22.48 -6.21
CA LYS A 32 21.85 -23.47 -6.73
C LYS A 32 21.13 -24.75 -7.17
N ALA A 33 21.76 -25.51 -8.06
CA ALA A 33 21.26 -26.83 -8.41
C ALA A 33 21.39 -27.79 -7.22
N LYS A 34 20.41 -28.63 -7.03
CA LYS A 34 20.50 -29.74 -6.07
C LYS A 34 21.56 -30.75 -6.50
N GLU A 35 22.19 -31.42 -5.54
CA GLU A 35 23.23 -32.40 -5.81
C GLU A 35 22.75 -33.56 -6.70
N ASP A 36 21.53 -33.98 -6.50
CA ASP A 36 20.84 -35.04 -7.29
C ASP A 36 20.35 -34.56 -8.67
N LYS A 37 20.55 -33.31 -9.02
CA LYS A 37 20.08 -32.64 -10.25
C LYS A 37 18.55 -32.69 -10.46
N SER A 38 17.77 -32.93 -9.41
CA SER A 38 16.31 -32.96 -9.46
C SER A 38 15.64 -31.61 -9.54
N GLY A 39 16.42 -30.52 -9.49
CA GLY A 39 15.91 -29.16 -9.52
C GLY A 39 16.85 -28.14 -8.88
N VAL A 40 16.28 -27.06 -8.38
CA VAL A 40 17.01 -25.99 -7.69
C VAL A 40 16.58 -25.88 -6.24
N GLU A 41 17.48 -25.35 -5.41
CA GLU A 41 17.22 -25.03 -4.02
C GLU A 41 17.84 -23.66 -3.67
N VAL A 42 17.40 -23.07 -2.58
CA VAL A 42 18.00 -21.84 -2.07
C VAL A 42 19.43 -22.10 -1.65
N ASP A 43 20.37 -21.29 -2.12
CA ASP A 43 21.76 -21.38 -1.72
C ASP A 43 21.97 -20.79 -0.31
N PRO A 44 22.31 -21.60 0.71
CA PRO A 44 22.49 -21.10 2.08
C PRO A 44 23.62 -20.07 2.19
N ALA A 45 24.61 -20.10 1.29
CA ALA A 45 25.71 -19.15 1.28
C ALA A 45 25.33 -17.77 0.71
N ALA A 46 24.14 -17.66 0.13
CA ALA A 46 23.62 -16.44 -0.47
C ALA A 46 22.57 -15.74 0.41
N LYS A 47 22.59 -15.95 1.71
CA LYS A 47 21.71 -15.25 2.66
C LYS A 47 22.00 -13.74 2.63
N LEU A 48 20.94 -12.94 2.63
CA LEU A 48 21.06 -11.49 2.76
C LEU A 48 21.49 -11.11 4.19
N ASP A 49 22.32 -10.09 4.30
CA ASP A 49 22.69 -9.51 5.60
C ASP A 49 21.48 -8.87 6.28
N GLU A 50 20.64 -8.21 5.51
CA GLU A 50 19.34 -7.70 5.92
C GLU A 50 18.25 -8.27 5.00
N GLU A 51 17.20 -8.81 5.59
CA GLU A 51 16.04 -9.31 4.86
C GLU A 51 15.30 -8.16 4.17
N LEU A 52 14.82 -8.44 2.95
CA LEU A 52 14.02 -7.49 2.18
C LEU A 52 12.57 -7.94 2.15
N ILE A 53 11.66 -7.00 2.08
CA ILE A 53 10.23 -7.23 2.02
C ILE A 53 9.72 -6.75 0.67
N ILE A 54 8.93 -7.57 0.00
CA ILE A 54 8.17 -7.11 -1.16
C ILE A 54 7.09 -6.16 -0.63
N ARG A 55 7.11 -4.92 -1.08
CA ARG A 55 6.27 -3.85 -0.52
C ARG A 55 4.80 -4.25 -0.43
N PRO A 56 4.21 -4.26 0.77
CA PRO A 56 2.77 -4.43 0.97
C PRO A 56 2.01 -3.11 0.85
N THR A 57 2.74 -2.01 0.93
CA THR A 57 2.28 -0.62 0.88
C THR A 57 3.47 0.30 0.60
N SER A 58 3.24 1.55 0.23
CA SER A 58 4.31 2.44 -0.26
C SER A 58 4.58 3.66 0.62
N GLU A 59 3.80 3.90 1.68
CA GLU A 59 3.87 5.12 2.50
C GLU A 59 5.29 5.37 3.02
N THR A 60 5.89 4.40 3.69
CA THR A 60 7.21 4.51 4.29
C THR A 60 8.28 4.93 3.28
N ILE A 61 8.24 4.33 2.08
CA ILE A 61 9.22 4.64 1.03
C ILE A 61 9.01 6.05 0.49
N ILE A 62 7.76 6.41 0.24
CA ILE A 62 7.41 7.69 -0.36
C ILE A 62 7.67 8.82 0.63
N TRP A 63 7.26 8.68 1.89
CA TRP A 63 7.52 9.69 2.91
C TRP A 63 9.02 9.88 3.19
N ASN A 64 9.80 8.81 3.17
CA ASN A 64 11.24 8.92 3.26
C ASN A 64 11.84 9.69 2.06
N THR A 65 11.27 9.52 0.87
CA THR A 65 11.66 10.29 -0.31
C THR A 65 11.26 11.75 -0.20
N TYR A 66 10.04 12.04 0.24
CA TYR A 66 9.55 13.41 0.44
C TYR A 66 10.37 14.18 1.46
N LYS A 67 10.80 13.51 2.53
CA LYS A 67 11.72 14.11 3.51
C LYS A 67 12.99 14.65 2.87
N ASN A 68 13.46 14.03 1.79
CA ASN A 68 14.65 14.46 1.07
C ASN A 68 14.36 15.48 -0.03
N TRP A 69 13.11 15.62 -0.47
CA TRP A 69 12.72 16.51 -1.55
C TRP A 69 12.16 17.85 -1.03
N ILE A 70 11.49 17.83 0.11
CA ILE A 70 10.88 19.03 0.70
C ILE A 70 11.90 19.71 1.60
N HIS A 71 12.41 20.85 1.17
CA HIS A 71 13.39 21.67 1.90
C HIS A 71 12.78 22.96 2.43
N SER A 72 11.69 23.42 1.83
CA SER A 72 10.99 24.63 2.24
C SER A 72 9.49 24.53 1.95
N TRP A 73 8.71 25.45 2.56
CA TRP A 73 7.28 25.57 2.28
C TRP A 73 6.98 25.87 0.80
N ARG A 74 7.95 26.40 0.05
CA ARG A 74 7.81 26.68 -1.39
C ARG A 74 7.79 25.43 -2.25
N ASP A 75 8.22 24.31 -1.70
CA ASP A 75 8.17 23.00 -2.37
C ASP A 75 6.79 22.36 -2.25
N LEU A 76 5.87 23.00 -1.53
CA LEU A 76 4.50 22.53 -1.30
C LEU A 76 3.47 23.30 -2.15
N PRO A 77 2.37 22.69 -2.58
CA PRO A 77 2.07 21.28 -2.39
C PRO A 77 2.93 20.36 -3.27
N LEU A 78 3.40 19.25 -2.72
CA LEU A 78 4.04 18.20 -3.49
C LEU A 78 3.02 17.07 -3.72
N MET A 79 2.74 16.78 -4.97
CA MET A 79 1.74 15.79 -5.35
C MET A 79 2.34 14.80 -6.34
N CYS A 80 2.40 13.53 -5.97
CA CYS A 80 2.87 12.46 -6.82
C CYS A 80 1.82 11.37 -6.90
N ASN A 81 1.77 10.73 -8.06
CA ASN A 81 0.96 9.56 -8.30
C ASN A 81 1.81 8.46 -8.91
N GLN A 82 1.53 7.23 -8.53
CA GLN A 82 2.15 6.07 -9.17
C GLN A 82 1.13 5.01 -9.52
N TRP A 83 1.36 4.34 -10.65
CA TRP A 83 0.75 3.07 -11.00
C TRP A 83 1.73 1.98 -10.63
N CYS A 84 1.36 1.10 -9.73
CA CYS A 84 2.28 0.10 -9.22
C CYS A 84 1.56 -1.15 -8.73
N ASN A 85 2.36 -2.13 -8.34
CA ASN A 85 1.93 -3.33 -7.66
C ASN A 85 2.31 -3.27 -6.19
N VAL A 86 1.57 -3.99 -5.38
CA VAL A 86 1.91 -4.34 -4.01
C VAL A 86 1.64 -5.82 -3.80
N MET A 87 2.26 -6.42 -2.80
CA MET A 87 2.05 -7.81 -2.46
C MET A 87 1.72 -7.95 -0.97
N ARG A 88 0.57 -8.56 -0.69
CA ARG A 88 0.15 -8.97 0.66
C ARG A 88 -0.10 -10.46 0.64
N TRP A 89 0.49 -11.20 1.56
CA TRP A 89 0.35 -12.65 1.58
C TRP A 89 -1.07 -13.05 1.97
N GLU A 90 -1.94 -13.23 0.96
CA GLU A 90 -3.34 -13.56 1.17
C GLU A 90 -3.53 -15.08 1.31
N MET A 91 -4.00 -15.51 2.47
CA MET A 91 -4.23 -16.92 2.76
C MET A 91 -5.49 -17.49 2.09
N ARG A 92 -6.44 -16.61 1.71
CA ARG A 92 -7.73 -16.99 1.11
C ARG A 92 -7.99 -16.14 -0.12
N THR A 93 -7.31 -16.47 -1.20
CA THR A 93 -7.47 -15.74 -2.46
C THR A 93 -8.86 -15.92 -3.06
N ARG A 94 -9.36 -14.86 -3.69
CA ARG A 94 -10.58 -14.85 -4.50
C ARG A 94 -10.27 -14.18 -5.83
N PRO A 95 -10.63 -14.77 -6.98
CA PRO A 95 -10.41 -14.16 -8.28
C PRO A 95 -10.89 -12.71 -8.32
N PHE A 96 -10.07 -11.81 -8.81
CA PHE A 96 -10.27 -10.36 -8.95
C PHE A 96 -10.44 -9.56 -7.66
N LEU A 97 -10.97 -10.14 -6.59
CA LEU A 97 -11.31 -9.42 -5.34
C LEU A 97 -10.24 -9.52 -4.26
N ARG A 98 -9.55 -10.66 -4.18
CA ARG A 98 -8.52 -10.94 -3.18
C ARG A 98 -7.39 -11.73 -3.81
N THR A 99 -6.36 -11.03 -4.26
CA THR A 99 -5.14 -11.61 -4.84
C THR A 99 -3.95 -11.24 -3.97
N SER A 100 -2.93 -12.07 -3.94
CA SER A 100 -1.71 -11.80 -3.18
C SER A 100 -0.93 -10.62 -3.76
N GLU A 101 -0.85 -10.54 -5.09
CA GLU A 101 -0.37 -9.36 -5.80
C GLU A 101 -1.57 -8.65 -6.43
N PHE A 102 -1.62 -7.33 -6.30
CA PHE A 102 -2.61 -6.54 -7.01
C PHE A 102 -2.02 -5.23 -7.52
N LEU A 103 -2.63 -4.75 -8.58
CA LEU A 103 -2.25 -3.51 -9.24
C LEU A 103 -3.19 -2.41 -8.76
N TRP A 104 -2.63 -1.28 -8.45
CA TRP A 104 -3.40 -0.11 -8.05
C TRP A 104 -2.77 1.18 -8.56
N GLN A 105 -3.50 2.23 -8.37
CA GLN A 105 -3.00 3.60 -8.40
C GLN A 105 -2.99 4.11 -6.96
N GLU A 106 -1.96 4.82 -6.59
CA GLU A 106 -1.91 5.53 -5.33
C GLU A 106 -1.33 6.93 -5.53
N GLY A 107 -2.02 7.92 -4.97
CA GLY A 107 -1.55 9.29 -4.91
C GLY A 107 -1.02 9.62 -3.52
N HIS A 108 0.13 10.25 -3.46
CA HIS A 108 0.73 10.72 -2.22
C HIS A 108 0.95 12.22 -2.33
N THR A 109 0.43 12.97 -1.36
CA THR A 109 0.47 14.42 -1.40
C THR A 109 0.99 14.98 -0.07
N ALA A 110 1.71 16.10 -0.14
CA ALA A 110 2.15 16.86 1.04
C ALA A 110 1.73 18.31 0.86
N HIS A 111 1.15 18.89 1.88
CA HIS A 111 0.57 20.23 1.87
C HIS A 111 1.14 21.08 3.01
N ALA A 112 1.04 22.39 2.88
CA ALA A 112 1.53 23.32 3.90
C ALA A 112 0.58 23.40 5.12
N THR A 113 -0.73 23.19 4.89
CA THR A 113 -1.74 23.27 5.95
C THR A 113 -2.65 22.04 5.96
N LYS A 114 -3.35 21.85 7.07
CA LYS A 114 -4.36 20.79 7.21
C LYS A 114 -5.51 21.01 6.23
N GLU A 115 -5.95 22.24 6.08
CA GLU A 115 -7.08 22.63 5.23
C GLU A 115 -6.80 22.30 3.76
N GLU A 116 -5.59 22.53 3.30
CA GLU A 116 -5.16 22.16 1.94
C GLU A 116 -5.17 20.64 1.74
N ALA A 117 -4.64 19.89 2.72
CA ALA A 117 -4.63 18.43 2.68
C ALA A 117 -6.05 17.85 2.68
N GLU A 118 -6.93 18.40 3.51
CA GLU A 118 -8.33 17.99 3.58
C GLU A 118 -9.08 18.29 2.28
N ALA A 119 -8.89 19.47 1.70
CA ALA A 119 -9.48 19.82 0.42
C ALA A 119 -9.06 18.86 -0.71
N GLU A 120 -7.80 18.45 -0.75
CA GLU A 120 -7.31 17.48 -1.72
C GLU A 120 -7.90 16.08 -1.46
N ALA A 121 -7.98 15.65 -0.19
CA ALA A 121 -8.59 14.38 0.17
C ALA A 121 -10.07 14.31 -0.24
N GLN A 122 -10.84 15.37 0.01
CA GLN A 122 -12.24 15.49 -0.42
C GLN A 122 -12.38 15.47 -1.94
N LYS A 123 -11.52 16.18 -2.64
CA LYS A 123 -11.50 16.19 -4.11
C LYS A 123 -11.25 14.77 -4.65
N MET A 124 -10.28 14.06 -4.10
CA MET A 124 -9.98 12.70 -4.54
C MET A 124 -11.08 11.69 -4.20
N LEU A 125 -11.76 11.86 -3.07
CA LEU A 125 -12.96 11.07 -2.73
C LEU A 125 -14.02 11.19 -3.83
N HIS A 126 -14.25 12.39 -4.35
CA HIS A 126 -15.20 12.62 -5.45
C HIS A 126 -14.70 11.99 -6.75
N VAL A 127 -13.41 12.12 -7.08
CA VAL A 127 -12.83 11.52 -8.29
C VAL A 127 -12.98 10.00 -8.27
N TYR A 128 -12.71 9.35 -7.15
CA TYR A 128 -12.86 7.89 -7.03
C TYR A 128 -14.34 7.47 -7.14
N ALA A 129 -15.24 8.20 -6.51
CA ALA A 129 -16.68 7.91 -6.62
C ALA A 129 -17.18 8.08 -8.05
N ASP A 130 -16.82 9.17 -8.71
CA ASP A 130 -17.20 9.41 -10.10
C ASP A 130 -16.63 8.32 -11.03
N PHE A 131 -15.40 7.90 -10.81
CA PHE A 131 -14.79 6.81 -11.57
C PHE A 131 -15.55 5.50 -11.37
N ALA A 132 -15.88 5.14 -10.13
CA ALA A 132 -16.63 3.93 -9.81
C ALA A 132 -18.02 3.95 -10.46
N GLU A 133 -18.74 5.05 -10.36
CA GLU A 133 -20.12 5.18 -10.83
C GLU A 133 -20.21 5.36 -12.36
N GLN A 134 -19.38 6.25 -12.93
CA GLN A 134 -19.51 6.63 -14.35
C GLN A 134 -18.78 5.69 -15.31
N TYR A 135 -17.66 5.12 -14.88
CA TYR A 135 -16.81 4.28 -15.74
C TYR A 135 -16.90 2.80 -15.43
N MET A 136 -17.06 2.43 -14.16
CA MET A 136 -17.17 1.03 -13.75
C MET A 136 -18.61 0.58 -13.55
N ALA A 137 -19.58 1.49 -13.56
CA ALA A 137 -21.00 1.22 -13.26
C ALA A 137 -21.19 0.56 -11.87
N VAL A 138 -20.38 0.92 -10.89
CA VAL A 138 -20.45 0.44 -9.53
C VAL A 138 -20.96 1.57 -8.64
N PRO A 139 -22.22 1.51 -8.15
CA PRO A 139 -22.72 2.51 -7.23
C PRO A 139 -21.98 2.42 -5.89
N VAL A 140 -21.62 3.57 -5.35
CA VAL A 140 -20.84 3.66 -4.11
C VAL A 140 -21.43 4.64 -3.11
N VAL A 141 -21.19 4.36 -1.84
CA VAL A 141 -21.48 5.27 -0.73
C VAL A 141 -20.16 5.92 -0.31
N ARG A 142 -20.13 7.26 -0.27
CA ARG A 142 -18.99 8.03 0.24
C ARG A 142 -19.14 8.26 1.73
N GLY A 143 -18.06 8.13 2.47
CA GLY A 143 -18.11 8.31 3.92
C GLY A 143 -16.76 8.56 4.58
N VAL A 144 -16.83 8.76 5.87
CA VAL A 144 -15.67 8.86 6.76
C VAL A 144 -15.69 7.63 7.67
N LYS A 145 -14.58 6.94 7.77
CA LYS A 145 -14.45 5.77 8.63
C LYS A 145 -14.59 6.16 10.10
N SER A 146 -15.19 5.25 10.86
CA SER A 146 -15.25 5.39 12.32
C SER A 146 -13.83 5.40 12.91
N GLU A 147 -13.70 5.87 14.14
CA GLU A 147 -12.41 5.94 14.82
C GLU A 147 -11.73 4.57 14.92
N THR A 148 -12.49 3.51 15.10
CA THR A 148 -11.99 2.12 15.18
C THR A 148 -11.53 1.55 13.82
N GLU A 149 -12.06 2.07 12.71
CA GLU A 149 -11.73 1.66 11.34
C GLU A 149 -10.74 2.62 10.66
N ARG A 150 -10.41 3.71 11.34
CA ARG A 150 -9.50 4.73 10.83
C ARG A 150 -8.09 4.16 10.67
N PHE A 151 -7.39 4.61 9.63
CA PHE A 151 -6.00 4.25 9.41
C PHE A 151 -5.14 4.76 10.59
N ALA A 152 -4.24 3.92 11.07
CA ALA A 152 -3.37 4.27 12.21
C ALA A 152 -2.59 5.56 11.92
N GLY A 153 -2.68 6.54 12.83
CA GLY A 153 -2.05 7.86 12.70
C GLY A 153 -2.79 8.87 11.82
N ALA A 154 -3.88 8.47 11.13
CA ALA A 154 -4.68 9.40 10.36
C ALA A 154 -5.58 10.26 11.26
N LEU A 155 -5.74 11.54 10.91
CA LEU A 155 -6.76 12.40 11.50
C LEU A 155 -8.16 12.01 11.05
N ASP A 156 -8.30 11.77 9.73
CA ASP A 156 -9.52 11.30 9.10
C ASP A 156 -9.17 10.26 8.03
N THR A 157 -10.09 9.34 7.75
CA THR A 157 -9.98 8.37 6.67
C THR A 157 -11.28 8.36 5.89
N TYR A 158 -11.22 8.81 4.65
CA TYR A 158 -12.35 8.81 3.72
C TYR A 158 -12.37 7.51 2.94
N THR A 159 -13.57 7.07 2.52
CA THR A 159 -13.76 5.82 1.80
C THR A 159 -14.93 5.91 0.83
N ILE A 160 -14.85 5.15 -0.24
CA ILE A 160 -16.01 4.78 -1.06
C ILE A 160 -16.29 3.29 -0.82
N GLU A 161 -17.55 2.93 -0.67
CA GLU A 161 -17.95 1.57 -0.37
C GLU A 161 -19.05 1.11 -1.31
N ALA A 162 -18.84 -0.04 -1.95
CA ALA A 162 -19.82 -0.70 -2.78
C ALA A 162 -20.44 -1.88 -2.03
N MET A 163 -21.78 -2.02 -2.11
CA MET A 163 -22.47 -3.16 -1.54
C MET A 163 -22.27 -4.41 -2.40
N MET A 164 -21.77 -5.46 -1.78
CA MET A 164 -21.61 -6.77 -2.41
C MET A 164 -22.90 -7.61 -2.25
N GLN A 165 -23.06 -8.63 -3.10
CA GLN A 165 -24.23 -9.51 -3.08
C GLN A 165 -24.39 -10.28 -1.76
N ASP A 166 -23.30 -10.52 -1.05
CA ASP A 166 -23.29 -11.18 0.27
C ASP A 166 -23.57 -10.22 1.44
N GLY A 167 -23.92 -8.97 1.14
CA GLY A 167 -24.21 -7.94 2.13
C GLY A 167 -23.00 -7.29 2.78
N LYS A 168 -21.79 -7.58 2.28
CA LYS A 168 -20.56 -6.93 2.73
C LYS A 168 -20.24 -5.71 1.90
N ALA A 169 -19.50 -4.78 2.47
CA ALA A 169 -18.98 -3.64 1.75
C ALA A 169 -17.62 -3.98 1.12
N LEU A 170 -17.46 -3.63 -0.15
CA LEU A 170 -16.16 -3.54 -0.81
C LEU A 170 -15.67 -2.10 -0.68
N GLN A 171 -14.55 -1.92 -0.01
CA GLN A 171 -13.95 -0.60 0.25
C GLN A 171 -12.84 -0.29 -0.74
N SER A 172 -12.72 0.98 -1.08
CA SER A 172 -11.58 1.55 -1.79
C SER A 172 -11.19 2.90 -1.18
#